data_efa6cca046784fa70bb6ab3db7ab287d
#
_entry.id   efa6cca046784fa70bb6ab3db7ab287d
#
_cell.length_a   1.000
_cell.length_b   1.000
_cell.length_c   1.000
_cell.angle_alpha   90.00
_cell.angle_beta   90.00
_cell.angle_gamma   90.00
#
_symmetry.space_group_name_H-M   'P 1'
#
loop_
_entity.id
_entity.type
_entity.pdbx_description
1 polymer ?
#
loop_
_entity_poly.entity_id
_entity_poly.type
_entity_poly.pdbx_seq_one_letter_code
_entity_poly.pdbx_strand_id
1 'polypeptide(L)'
;RVMQKFDLPPIMDELPFFQSMIRGIKMTRYLEFLYWFLKLKNETNYTFAKKLKSPFLRESFELLYDGNEVNILVITMPLSCFDKKSAGYPIGGSLEFAKKVEQSYLTLGGKIHYKTPVKKILVEGDKAVGLLVRNEVKHYADVILSASDWHFTVFDLLEGKCVNKQMLELRDLKKLEVFYSIVHLGFGIADELKDHPHFSRYPLKEDLILPDGTKYDRLEVHIYNYDKTMAPQGKSTVVVSFYTKNGDWWLDLRKNNRPEYRKVKKEFTE
;
A
#
# COMPACT_ATOMS: atom_id res chain seq x y z
N ARG A 1 -16.73 17.10 4.10
CA ARG A 1 -17.77 17.34 3.05
C ARG A 1 -17.17 17.57 1.67
N VAL A 2 -16.10 18.35 1.52
CA VAL A 2 -15.46 18.63 0.20
C VAL A 2 -14.85 17.35 -0.37
N MET A 3 -14.04 16.65 0.41
CA MET A 3 -13.42 15.38 0.01
C MET A 3 -14.45 14.28 -0.32
N GLN A 4 -15.61 14.33 0.31
CA GLN A 4 -16.70 13.40 0.05
C GLN A 4 -17.34 13.54 -1.34
N LYS A 5 -17.21 14.72 -1.96
CA LYS A 5 -17.74 15.02 -3.29
C LYS A 5 -16.73 14.77 -4.42
N PHE A 6 -15.51 14.39 -4.04
CA PHE A 6 -14.44 14.18 -5.01
C PHE A 6 -14.56 12.79 -5.65
N ASP A 7 -14.90 12.79 -6.92
CA ASP A 7 -14.75 11.64 -7.81
C ASP A 7 -13.53 11.88 -8.69
N LEU A 8 -12.71 10.86 -8.91
CA LEU A 8 -11.53 10.99 -9.76
C LEU A 8 -11.94 11.50 -11.15
N PRO A 9 -11.37 12.62 -11.63
CA PRO A 9 -11.65 13.09 -12.95
C PRO A 9 -11.14 12.04 -13.98
N PRO A 10 -11.89 11.75 -15.01
CA PRO A 10 -11.42 10.87 -16.07
C PRO A 10 -10.23 11.49 -16.82
N ILE A 11 -9.40 10.63 -17.38
CA ILE A 11 -8.22 11.02 -18.17
C ILE A 11 -8.67 11.88 -19.36
N MET A 12 -8.12 13.09 -19.47
CA MET A 12 -8.56 14.10 -20.45
C MET A 12 -7.94 13.92 -21.84
N ASP A 13 -6.79 13.25 -21.92
CA ASP A 13 -5.98 13.15 -23.13
C ASP A 13 -6.59 12.26 -24.25
N GLU A 14 -7.59 11.44 -23.88
CA GLU A 14 -8.24 10.49 -24.80
C GLU A 14 -9.60 10.99 -25.34
N LEU A 15 -9.98 12.26 -25.06
CA LEU A 15 -11.31 12.74 -25.39
C LEU A 15 -11.34 13.64 -26.61
N PRO A 16 -12.37 13.50 -27.48
CA PRO A 16 -12.65 14.47 -28.52
C PRO A 16 -12.83 15.88 -27.96
N PHE A 17 -12.40 16.90 -28.71
CA PHE A 17 -12.37 18.31 -28.30
C PHE A 17 -13.66 18.79 -27.60
N PHE A 18 -14.82 18.49 -28.17
CA PHE A 18 -16.13 18.88 -27.60
C PHE A 18 -16.40 18.23 -26.23
N GLN A 19 -16.02 16.99 -26.06
CA GLN A 19 -16.16 16.29 -24.77
C GLN A 19 -15.20 16.83 -23.72
N SER A 20 -13.99 17.21 -24.13
CA SER A 20 -13.01 17.86 -23.25
C SER A 20 -13.51 19.22 -22.76
N MET A 21 -14.17 20.01 -23.63
CA MET A 21 -14.76 21.31 -23.27
C MET A 21 -15.92 21.15 -22.27
N ILE A 22 -16.85 20.23 -22.53
CA ILE A 22 -17.97 19.94 -21.61
C ILE A 22 -17.45 19.44 -20.25
N ARG A 23 -16.39 18.62 -20.24
CA ARG A 23 -15.74 18.18 -19.01
C ARG A 23 -15.01 19.30 -18.30
N GLY A 24 -14.34 20.20 -19.01
CA GLY A 24 -13.76 21.41 -18.45
C GLY A 24 -14.78 22.21 -17.63
N ILE A 25 -15.98 22.40 -18.18
CA ILE A 25 -17.09 23.05 -17.47
C ILE A 25 -17.52 22.23 -16.25
N LYS A 26 -17.65 20.92 -16.36
CA LYS A 26 -17.97 20.03 -15.23
C LYS A 26 -16.88 20.00 -14.15
N MET A 27 -15.63 20.31 -14.51
CA MET A 27 -14.51 20.40 -13.54
C MET A 27 -14.64 21.62 -12.60
N THR A 28 -15.46 22.62 -12.92
CA THR A 28 -15.72 23.75 -12.00
C THR A 28 -16.26 23.27 -10.64
N ARG A 29 -16.95 22.11 -10.60
CA ARG A 29 -17.40 21.49 -9.34
C ARG A 29 -16.24 21.10 -8.41
N TYR A 30 -15.01 20.98 -8.95
CA TYR A 30 -13.82 20.66 -8.18
C TYR A 30 -13.05 21.88 -7.69
N LEU A 31 -13.50 23.11 -7.98
CA LEU A 31 -12.82 24.33 -7.53
C LEU A 31 -12.75 24.40 -6.01
N GLU A 32 -13.80 23.97 -5.30
CA GLU A 32 -13.79 23.90 -3.84
C GLU A 32 -12.74 22.90 -3.34
N PHE A 33 -12.62 21.74 -3.99
CA PHE A 33 -11.58 20.76 -3.69
C PHE A 33 -10.20 21.32 -3.98
N LEU A 34 -9.99 21.95 -5.14
CA LEU A 34 -8.72 22.54 -5.52
C LEU A 34 -8.28 23.64 -4.53
N TYR A 35 -9.23 24.50 -4.09
CA TYR A 35 -8.97 25.50 -3.06
C TYR A 35 -8.43 24.85 -1.76
N TRP A 36 -9.13 23.85 -1.24
CA TRP A 36 -8.70 23.13 -0.04
C TRP A 36 -7.43 22.34 -0.23
N PHE A 37 -7.25 21.73 -1.38
CA PHE A 37 -6.00 21.03 -1.73
C PHE A 37 -4.81 21.99 -1.71
N LEU A 38 -4.90 23.13 -2.39
CA LEU A 38 -3.85 24.15 -2.42
C LEU A 38 -3.55 24.72 -1.02
N LYS A 39 -4.57 24.86 -0.20
CA LYS A 39 -4.44 25.34 1.18
C LYS A 39 -3.79 24.30 2.10
N LEU A 40 -4.05 23.02 1.90
CA LEU A 40 -3.62 21.94 2.77
C LEU A 40 -2.43 21.13 2.23
N LYS A 41 -1.99 21.36 0.99
CA LYS A 41 -0.92 20.58 0.35
C LYS A 41 0.42 20.60 1.10
N ASN A 42 0.66 21.64 1.89
CA ASN A 42 1.88 21.79 2.71
C ASN A 42 1.58 21.65 4.21
N GLU A 43 0.34 21.28 4.57
CA GLU A 43 -0.05 21.08 5.96
C GLU A 43 0.21 19.62 6.34
N THR A 44 0.89 19.42 7.47
CA THR A 44 1.14 18.08 8.02
C THR A 44 0.24 17.79 9.22
N ASN A 45 0.19 16.54 9.67
CA ASN A 45 -0.49 16.16 10.92
C ASN A 45 0.04 16.98 12.10
N TYR A 46 1.35 17.24 12.19
CA TYR A 46 1.98 18.03 13.26
C TYR A 46 1.60 19.50 13.19
N THR A 47 1.68 20.12 12.01
CA THR A 47 1.33 21.53 11.85
C THR A 47 -0.15 21.75 12.07
N PHE A 48 -1.00 20.80 11.68
CA PHE A 48 -2.42 20.81 11.94
C PHE A 48 -2.73 20.61 13.44
N ALA A 49 -2.06 19.66 14.10
CA ALA A 49 -2.22 19.37 15.54
C ALA A 49 -2.00 20.62 16.40
N LYS A 50 -0.99 21.44 16.07
CA LYS A 50 -0.71 22.70 16.79
C LYS A 50 -1.88 23.69 16.80
N LYS A 51 -2.83 23.60 15.85
CA LYS A 51 -4.03 24.45 15.76
C LYS A 51 -5.17 23.96 16.65
N LEU A 52 -5.08 22.74 17.17
CA LEU A 52 -6.10 22.14 18.02
C LEU A 52 -5.98 22.66 19.45
N LYS A 53 -7.11 23.00 20.07
CA LYS A 53 -7.15 23.49 21.46
C LYS A 53 -7.00 22.36 22.48
N SER A 54 -7.58 21.19 22.20
CA SER A 54 -7.54 20.04 23.08
C SER A 54 -6.15 19.37 23.05
N PRO A 55 -5.45 19.20 24.20
CA PRO A 55 -4.20 18.48 24.28
C PRO A 55 -4.34 17.01 23.78
N PHE A 56 -5.44 16.34 24.17
CA PHE A 56 -5.73 14.97 23.72
C PHE A 56 -5.83 14.86 22.19
N LEU A 57 -6.57 15.79 21.54
CA LEU A 57 -6.68 15.78 20.07
C LEU A 57 -5.34 16.10 19.41
N ARG A 58 -4.56 17.01 19.99
CA ARG A 58 -3.22 17.33 19.48
C ARG A 58 -2.33 16.09 19.46
N GLU A 59 -2.18 15.45 20.61
CA GLU A 59 -1.41 14.22 20.76
C GLU A 59 -1.94 13.11 19.83
N SER A 60 -3.27 12.93 19.74
CA SER A 60 -3.87 11.96 18.83
C SER A 60 -3.49 12.17 17.38
N PHE A 61 -3.44 13.43 16.90
CA PHE A 61 -3.02 13.74 15.53
C PHE A 61 -1.51 13.56 15.31
N GLU A 62 -0.69 13.87 16.31
CA GLU A 62 0.76 13.65 16.25
C GLU A 62 1.10 12.14 16.24
N LEU A 63 0.28 11.32 16.92
CA LEU A 63 0.46 9.88 16.99
C LEU A 63 -0.09 9.12 15.77
N LEU A 64 -0.86 9.78 14.90
CA LEU A 64 -1.24 9.16 13.63
C LEU A 64 0.01 8.80 12.82
N TYR A 65 -0.01 7.66 12.13
CA TYR A 65 1.10 7.15 11.34
C TYR A 65 2.42 6.98 12.14
N ASP A 66 2.33 6.45 13.36
CA ASP A 66 3.46 6.16 14.26
C ASP A 66 4.35 7.35 14.57
N GLY A 67 3.77 8.53 14.70
CA GLY A 67 4.52 9.75 14.93
C GLY A 67 5.30 10.24 13.71
N ASN A 68 5.11 9.63 12.54
CA ASN A 68 5.69 10.14 11.31
C ASN A 68 4.94 11.39 10.83
N GLU A 69 5.70 12.34 10.32
CA GLU A 69 5.12 13.54 9.72
C GLU A 69 4.57 13.22 8.32
N VAL A 70 3.25 13.32 8.17
CA VAL A 70 2.55 13.05 6.91
C VAL A 70 1.64 14.22 6.54
N ASN A 71 1.39 14.39 5.26
CA ASN A 71 0.47 15.42 4.80
C ASN A 71 -0.95 15.15 5.33
N ILE A 72 -1.63 16.20 5.82
CA ILE A 72 -2.98 16.10 6.41
C ILE A 72 -4.02 15.51 5.44
N LEU A 73 -3.81 15.61 4.14
CA LEU A 73 -4.68 15.03 3.12
C LEU A 73 -4.68 13.49 3.17
N VAL A 74 -3.56 12.88 3.53
CA VAL A 74 -3.43 11.42 3.71
C VAL A 74 -4.34 10.92 4.84
N ILE A 75 -4.61 11.76 5.83
CA ILE A 75 -5.50 11.48 6.96
C ILE A 75 -6.96 11.77 6.60
N THR A 76 -7.21 12.92 5.99
CA THR A 76 -8.59 13.38 5.72
C THR A 76 -9.29 12.58 4.62
N MET A 77 -8.55 12.05 3.63
CA MET A 77 -9.14 11.21 2.59
C MET A 77 -9.76 9.91 3.13
N PRO A 78 -9.03 9.06 3.88
CA PRO A 78 -9.62 7.85 4.49
C PRO A 78 -10.79 8.17 5.41
N LEU A 79 -10.67 9.19 6.26
CA LEU A 79 -11.77 9.62 7.14
C LEU A 79 -13.03 10.02 6.35
N SER A 80 -12.85 10.70 5.22
CA SER A 80 -13.96 11.05 4.32
C SER A 80 -14.60 9.80 3.69
N CYS A 81 -13.81 8.78 3.33
CA CYS A 81 -14.31 7.52 2.81
C CYS A 81 -15.08 6.71 3.87
N PHE A 82 -14.61 6.71 5.12
CA PHE A 82 -15.31 6.08 6.23
C PHE A 82 -16.65 6.78 6.52
N ASP A 83 -16.67 8.10 6.56
CA ASP A 83 -17.91 8.88 6.77
C ASP A 83 -18.94 8.63 5.65
N LYS A 84 -18.50 8.50 4.40
CA LYS A 84 -19.33 8.09 3.26
C LYS A 84 -19.74 6.61 3.26
N LYS A 85 -19.18 5.79 4.15
CA LYS A 85 -19.33 4.34 4.14
C LYS A 85 -18.88 3.70 2.82
N SER A 86 -17.89 4.30 2.16
CA SER A 86 -17.28 3.80 0.90
C SER A 86 -15.93 3.14 1.12
N ALA A 87 -15.48 3.06 2.36
CA ALA A 87 -14.29 2.31 2.77
C ALA A 87 -14.66 1.25 3.79
N GLY A 88 -13.92 0.14 3.78
CA GLY A 88 -14.10 -0.97 4.70
C GLY A 88 -13.15 -2.11 4.37
N TYR A 89 -13.23 -3.17 5.17
CA TYR A 89 -12.50 -4.40 4.93
C TYR A 89 -13.38 -5.41 4.23
N PRO A 90 -12.92 -6.06 3.14
CA PRO A 90 -13.67 -7.13 2.50
C PRO A 90 -13.74 -8.34 3.44
N ILE A 91 -14.92 -8.91 3.64
CA ILE A 91 -15.10 -10.16 4.41
C ILE A 91 -14.31 -11.27 3.74
N GLY A 92 -13.52 -12.02 4.51
CA GLY A 92 -12.57 -13.02 4.02
C GLY A 92 -11.18 -12.47 3.70
N GLY A 93 -10.99 -11.15 3.86
CA GLY A 93 -9.70 -10.47 3.66
C GLY A 93 -9.29 -10.34 2.18
N SER A 94 -8.04 -9.95 1.97
CA SER A 94 -7.49 -9.68 0.64
C SER A 94 -7.42 -10.92 -0.26
N LEU A 95 -7.19 -12.10 0.32
CA LEU A 95 -7.12 -13.35 -0.45
C LEU A 95 -8.47 -13.72 -1.06
N GLU A 96 -9.55 -13.67 -0.29
CA GLU A 96 -10.88 -13.97 -0.80
C GLU A 96 -11.36 -12.92 -1.82
N PHE A 97 -10.98 -11.66 -1.61
CA PHE A 97 -11.21 -10.63 -2.61
C PHE A 97 -10.49 -10.94 -3.94
N ALA A 98 -9.20 -11.31 -3.88
CA ALA A 98 -8.42 -11.68 -5.06
C ALA A 98 -9.02 -12.92 -5.77
N LYS A 99 -9.44 -13.95 -5.02
CA LYS A 99 -10.09 -15.13 -5.58
C LYS A 99 -11.43 -14.80 -6.29
N LYS A 100 -12.20 -13.84 -5.77
CA LYS A 100 -13.44 -13.41 -6.44
C LYS A 100 -13.17 -12.70 -7.75
N VAL A 101 -12.12 -11.86 -7.80
CA VAL A 101 -11.68 -11.20 -9.05
C VAL A 101 -11.21 -12.25 -10.05
N GLU A 102 -10.39 -13.20 -9.61
CA GLU A 102 -9.92 -14.34 -10.41
C GLU A 102 -11.10 -15.14 -10.99
N GLN A 103 -12.06 -15.53 -10.15
CA GLN A 103 -13.23 -16.26 -10.57
C GLN A 103 -14.04 -15.50 -11.63
N SER A 104 -14.22 -14.20 -11.45
CA SER A 104 -14.91 -13.35 -12.42
C SER A 104 -14.17 -13.31 -13.75
N TYR A 105 -12.86 -13.17 -13.73
CA TYR A 105 -12.02 -13.18 -14.92
C TYR A 105 -12.11 -14.50 -15.69
N LEU A 106 -12.03 -15.63 -14.99
CA LEU A 106 -12.17 -16.97 -15.59
C LEU A 106 -13.58 -17.19 -16.17
N THR A 107 -14.62 -16.73 -15.47
CA THR A 107 -16.02 -16.84 -15.94
C THR A 107 -16.24 -16.05 -17.25
N LEU A 108 -15.53 -14.93 -17.42
CA LEU A 108 -15.54 -14.13 -18.64
C LEU A 108 -14.69 -14.72 -19.79
N GLY A 109 -14.14 -15.92 -19.61
CA GLY A 109 -13.33 -16.62 -20.61
C GLY A 109 -11.84 -16.28 -20.55
N GLY A 110 -11.39 -15.55 -19.53
CA GLY A 110 -9.98 -15.28 -19.29
C GLY A 110 -9.18 -16.54 -18.99
N LYS A 111 -7.87 -16.53 -19.26
CA LYS A 111 -6.95 -17.64 -18.98
C LYS A 111 -5.87 -17.17 -18.03
N ILE A 112 -5.57 -17.97 -17.02
CA ILE A 112 -4.52 -17.70 -16.03
C ILE A 112 -3.47 -18.81 -16.09
N HIS A 113 -2.22 -18.44 -16.24
CA HIS A 113 -1.09 -19.36 -16.22
C HIS A 113 -0.32 -19.19 -14.91
N TYR A 114 -0.62 -20.02 -13.91
CA TYR A 114 0.07 -20.01 -12.61
C TYR A 114 1.50 -20.53 -12.74
N LYS A 115 2.35 -20.11 -11.81
CA LYS A 115 3.77 -20.55 -11.74
C LYS A 115 4.53 -20.34 -13.06
N THR A 116 4.11 -19.37 -13.86
CA THR A 116 4.67 -19.06 -15.18
C THR A 116 5.34 -17.68 -15.15
N PRO A 117 6.56 -17.59 -14.58
CA PRO A 117 7.27 -16.32 -14.49
C PRO A 117 7.66 -15.81 -15.88
N VAL A 118 7.34 -14.54 -16.13
CA VAL A 118 7.76 -13.83 -17.34
C VAL A 118 9.27 -13.52 -17.22
N LYS A 119 10.01 -13.82 -18.29
CA LYS A 119 11.45 -13.56 -18.40
C LYS A 119 11.73 -12.25 -19.15
N LYS A 120 10.88 -11.93 -20.15
CA LYS A 120 11.12 -10.79 -21.02
C LYS A 120 9.82 -10.35 -21.72
N ILE A 121 9.69 -9.05 -21.98
CA ILE A 121 8.71 -8.50 -22.92
C ILE A 121 9.36 -8.45 -24.30
N LEU A 122 8.71 -9.05 -25.28
CA LEU A 122 9.17 -9.05 -26.67
C LEU A 122 8.78 -7.73 -27.33
N VAL A 123 9.77 -7.03 -27.90
CA VAL A 123 9.59 -5.73 -28.56
C VAL A 123 10.11 -5.84 -29.99
N GLU A 124 9.27 -5.44 -30.94
CA GLU A 124 9.61 -5.30 -32.36
C GLU A 124 9.38 -3.84 -32.79
N GLY A 125 10.46 -3.18 -33.22
CA GLY A 125 10.44 -1.73 -33.37
C GLY A 125 10.12 -1.05 -32.03
N ASP A 126 9.10 -0.20 -32.00
CA ASP A 126 8.64 0.51 -30.81
C ASP A 126 7.39 -0.13 -30.15
N LYS A 127 7.04 -1.36 -30.55
CA LYS A 127 5.80 -2.00 -30.09
C LYS A 127 6.12 -3.27 -29.29
N ALA A 128 5.48 -3.40 -28.11
CA ALA A 128 5.47 -4.66 -27.39
C ALA A 128 4.52 -5.64 -28.10
N VAL A 129 5.03 -6.82 -28.48
CA VAL A 129 4.31 -7.79 -29.29
C VAL A 129 4.05 -9.11 -28.56
N GLY A 130 4.64 -9.33 -27.39
CA GLY A 130 4.47 -10.57 -26.65
C GLY A 130 5.33 -10.68 -25.41
N LEU A 131 5.32 -11.88 -24.86
CA LEU A 131 6.08 -12.26 -23.66
C LEU A 131 6.92 -13.50 -23.93
N LEU A 132 8.11 -13.56 -23.32
CA LEU A 132 8.90 -14.77 -23.18
C LEU A 132 8.81 -15.23 -21.72
N VAL A 133 8.38 -16.46 -21.48
CA VAL A 133 8.34 -17.05 -20.14
C VAL A 133 9.57 -17.92 -19.87
N ARG A 134 9.84 -18.30 -18.60
CA ARG A 134 11.07 -18.99 -18.20
C ARG A 134 11.35 -20.30 -18.92
N ASN A 135 10.32 -21.01 -19.35
CA ASN A 135 10.45 -22.24 -20.13
C ASN A 135 10.68 -22.01 -21.65
N GLU A 136 11.10 -20.79 -22.02
CA GLU A 136 11.41 -20.34 -23.38
C GLU A 136 10.19 -20.34 -24.34
N VAL A 137 8.97 -20.45 -23.82
CA VAL A 137 7.74 -20.31 -24.62
C VAL A 137 7.42 -18.85 -24.83
N LYS A 138 7.06 -18.50 -26.07
CA LYS A 138 6.61 -17.16 -26.45
C LYS A 138 5.09 -17.11 -26.52
N HIS A 139 4.52 -16.04 -25.97
CA HIS A 139 3.09 -15.70 -26.08
C HIS A 139 2.98 -14.35 -26.75
N TYR A 140 2.17 -14.25 -27.79
CA TYR A 140 1.96 -13.01 -28.56
C TYR A 140 0.61 -12.42 -28.24
N ALA A 141 0.53 -11.07 -28.23
CA ALA A 141 -0.70 -10.31 -27.99
C ALA A 141 -0.58 -8.90 -28.58
N ASP A 142 -1.73 -8.30 -28.89
CA ASP A 142 -1.82 -6.93 -29.41
C ASP A 142 -1.51 -5.87 -28.34
N VAL A 143 -1.81 -6.17 -27.09
CA VAL A 143 -1.57 -5.30 -25.93
C VAL A 143 -0.93 -6.08 -24.81
N ILE A 144 0.11 -5.52 -24.21
CA ILE A 144 0.80 -6.07 -23.04
C ILE A 144 0.59 -5.11 -21.86
N LEU A 145 -0.02 -5.61 -20.79
CA LEU A 145 -0.19 -4.88 -19.55
C LEU A 145 0.72 -5.50 -18.48
N SER A 146 1.70 -4.74 -18.01
CA SER A 146 2.55 -5.16 -16.88
C SER A 146 1.99 -4.58 -15.59
N ALA A 147 1.61 -5.47 -14.67
CA ALA A 147 1.20 -5.13 -13.30
C ALA A 147 2.30 -5.49 -12.26
N SER A 148 3.52 -5.73 -12.70
CA SER A 148 4.68 -5.92 -11.82
C SER A 148 5.32 -4.57 -11.45
N ASP A 149 6.32 -4.60 -10.56
CA ASP A 149 7.09 -3.42 -10.20
C ASP A 149 7.64 -2.71 -11.46
N TRP A 150 7.57 -1.37 -11.47
CA TRP A 150 7.96 -0.58 -12.63
C TRP A 150 9.45 -0.69 -12.97
N HIS A 151 10.31 -0.75 -11.93
CA HIS A 151 11.75 -0.90 -12.11
C HIS A 151 12.06 -2.25 -12.77
N PHE A 152 11.47 -3.33 -12.25
CA PHE A 152 11.59 -4.66 -12.83
C PHE A 152 11.02 -4.71 -14.26
N THR A 153 9.88 -4.08 -14.51
CA THR A 153 9.30 -4.01 -15.87
C THR A 153 10.24 -3.32 -16.85
N VAL A 154 10.78 -2.15 -16.48
CA VAL A 154 11.56 -1.32 -17.40
C VAL A 154 12.98 -1.85 -17.58
N PHE A 155 13.66 -2.22 -16.49
CA PHE A 155 15.08 -2.56 -16.55
C PHE A 155 15.35 -4.05 -16.75
N ASP A 156 14.47 -4.92 -16.24
CA ASP A 156 14.63 -6.37 -16.38
C ASP A 156 13.80 -6.90 -17.56
N LEU A 157 12.46 -6.70 -17.58
CA LEU A 157 11.61 -7.28 -18.61
C LEU A 157 11.77 -6.61 -19.98
N LEU A 158 11.96 -5.29 -20.04
CA LEU A 158 12.22 -4.53 -21.26
C LEU A 158 13.71 -4.32 -21.55
N GLU A 159 14.61 -4.79 -20.66
CA GLU A 159 16.07 -4.66 -20.79
C GLU A 159 16.53 -3.20 -21.00
N GLY A 160 15.81 -2.24 -20.43
CA GLY A 160 16.12 -0.82 -20.54
C GLY A 160 15.88 -0.20 -21.92
N LYS A 161 15.17 -0.87 -22.84
CA LYS A 161 15.01 -0.40 -24.23
C LYS A 161 14.17 0.88 -24.37
N CYS A 162 13.27 1.14 -23.44
CA CYS A 162 12.33 2.28 -23.48
C CYS A 162 12.60 3.28 -22.35
N VAL A 163 13.85 3.45 -21.95
CA VAL A 163 14.22 4.30 -20.82
C VAL A 163 14.44 5.75 -21.25
N ASN A 164 13.78 6.68 -20.59
CA ASN A 164 14.06 8.11 -20.73
C ASN A 164 14.87 8.66 -19.55
N LYS A 165 15.32 9.92 -19.64
CA LYS A 165 16.10 10.58 -18.59
C LYS A 165 15.42 10.60 -17.23
N GLN A 166 14.09 10.83 -17.21
CA GLN A 166 13.32 10.84 -15.96
C GLN A 166 13.29 9.47 -15.29
N MET A 167 13.14 8.39 -16.07
CA MET A 167 13.19 7.03 -15.54
C MET A 167 14.57 6.68 -14.97
N LEU A 168 15.66 7.15 -15.57
CA LEU A 168 17.00 6.98 -15.03
C LEU A 168 17.18 7.71 -13.70
N GLU A 169 16.69 8.95 -13.62
CA GLU A 169 16.74 9.73 -12.38
C GLU A 169 15.93 9.07 -11.24
N LEU A 170 14.77 8.44 -11.58
CA LEU A 170 13.97 7.67 -10.63
C LEU A 170 14.63 6.35 -10.25
N ARG A 171 15.30 5.66 -11.19
CA ARG A 171 16.02 4.42 -10.90
C ARG A 171 17.04 4.58 -9.78
N ASP A 172 17.79 5.67 -9.81
CA ASP A 172 18.85 5.92 -8.84
C ASP A 172 18.29 6.34 -7.45
N LEU A 173 16.95 6.37 -7.30
CA LEU A 173 16.21 6.71 -6.07
C LEU A 173 16.63 8.02 -5.40
N LYS A 174 17.40 8.87 -6.10
CA LYS A 174 17.92 10.14 -5.57
C LYS A 174 16.82 11.16 -5.25
N LYS A 175 15.64 10.99 -5.85
CA LYS A 175 14.49 11.91 -5.71
C LYS A 175 13.29 11.29 -4.99
N LEU A 176 13.31 9.98 -4.74
CA LEU A 176 12.23 9.27 -4.07
C LEU A 176 12.76 8.63 -2.79
N GLU A 177 12.22 9.05 -1.66
CA GLU A 177 12.46 8.37 -0.40
C GLU A 177 11.68 7.06 -0.38
N VAL A 178 12.36 5.94 -0.07
CA VAL A 178 11.72 4.64 0.08
C VAL A 178 10.89 4.64 1.35
N PHE A 179 9.63 4.23 1.24
CA PHE A 179 8.76 4.11 2.39
C PHE A 179 9.26 3.02 3.35
N TYR A 180 8.87 3.13 4.61
CA TYR A 180 9.28 2.17 5.65
C TYR A 180 8.90 0.74 5.27
N SER A 181 9.78 -0.21 5.61
CA SER A 181 9.44 -1.62 5.64
C SER A 181 8.63 -1.94 6.90
N ILE A 182 7.82 -3.00 6.85
CA ILE A 182 6.99 -3.40 7.97
C ILE A 182 7.37 -4.81 8.41
N VAL A 183 7.64 -4.97 9.71
CA VAL A 183 7.77 -6.27 10.35
C VAL A 183 6.43 -6.60 11.00
N HIS A 184 5.80 -7.69 10.58
CA HIS A 184 4.56 -8.19 11.15
C HIS A 184 4.81 -9.42 12.01
N LEU A 185 4.31 -9.40 13.25
CA LEU A 185 4.23 -10.55 14.14
C LEU A 185 2.77 -11.00 14.22
N GLY A 186 2.47 -12.20 13.75
CA GLY A 186 1.12 -12.77 13.77
C GLY A 186 0.97 -13.80 14.88
N PHE A 187 -0.08 -13.67 15.69
CA PHE A 187 -0.41 -14.54 16.81
C PHE A 187 -1.80 -15.12 16.65
N GLY A 188 -1.95 -16.43 16.93
CA GLY A 188 -3.25 -17.07 17.11
C GLY A 188 -3.58 -17.11 18.60
N ILE A 189 -4.67 -16.48 18.99
CA ILE A 189 -5.12 -16.41 20.40
C ILE A 189 -6.32 -17.33 20.60
N ALA A 190 -6.31 -18.12 21.66
CA ALA A 190 -7.38 -19.05 22.02
C ALA A 190 -8.55 -18.33 22.77
N ASP A 191 -8.93 -17.16 22.26
CA ASP A 191 -10.04 -16.34 22.73
C ASP A 191 -10.57 -15.50 21.57
N GLU A 192 -11.88 -15.21 21.56
CA GLU A 192 -12.51 -14.42 20.49
C GLU A 192 -12.25 -12.91 20.57
N LEU A 193 -11.77 -12.39 21.69
CA LEU A 193 -11.42 -10.99 21.92
C LEU A 193 -12.50 -9.99 21.43
N LYS A 194 -13.80 -10.36 21.58
CA LYS A 194 -14.96 -9.62 21.01
C LYS A 194 -15.08 -8.19 21.51
N ASP A 195 -14.72 -7.95 22.77
CA ASP A 195 -14.88 -6.65 23.44
C ASP A 195 -13.64 -5.74 23.26
N HIS A 196 -12.64 -6.21 22.53
CA HIS A 196 -11.45 -5.42 22.24
C HIS A 196 -11.59 -4.62 20.93
N PRO A 197 -11.08 -3.38 20.88
CA PRO A 197 -10.99 -2.64 19.63
C PRO A 197 -10.17 -3.42 18.61
N HIS A 198 -10.58 -3.39 17.35
CA HIS A 198 -9.84 -4.09 16.28
C HIS A 198 -8.49 -3.43 15.96
N PHE A 199 -8.24 -2.23 16.42
CA PHE A 199 -6.99 -1.52 16.31
C PHE A 199 -6.71 -0.73 17.59
N SER A 200 -5.50 -0.86 18.14
CA SER A 200 -5.09 -0.14 19.34
C SER A 200 -3.60 0.17 19.30
N ARG A 201 -3.23 1.27 19.92
CA ARG A 201 -1.85 1.64 20.19
C ARG A 201 -1.62 1.69 21.70
N TYR A 202 -0.64 0.93 22.17
CA TYR A 202 -0.30 0.82 23.58
C TYR A 202 1.07 1.46 23.82
N PRO A 203 1.17 2.55 24.61
CA PRO A 203 2.46 3.10 24.98
C PRO A 203 3.23 2.08 25.81
N LEU A 204 4.52 1.98 25.57
CA LEU A 204 5.44 1.14 26.36
C LEU A 204 6.03 1.95 27.51
N LYS A 205 6.34 1.29 28.62
CA LYS A 205 7.03 1.91 29.75
C LYS A 205 8.51 2.16 29.44
N GLU A 206 9.09 1.31 28.63
CA GLU A 206 10.47 1.36 28.16
C GLU A 206 10.50 1.11 26.66
N ASP A 207 11.46 1.72 25.97
CA ASP A 207 11.60 1.54 24.53
C ASP A 207 11.88 0.08 24.18
N LEU A 208 11.12 -0.47 23.25
CA LEU A 208 11.44 -1.74 22.60
C LEU A 208 12.45 -1.49 21.49
N ILE A 209 13.56 -2.20 21.53
CA ILE A 209 14.59 -2.13 20.48
C ILE A 209 14.43 -3.36 19.59
N LEU A 210 14.12 -3.13 18.32
CA LEU A 210 14.06 -4.20 17.31
C LEU A 210 15.46 -4.76 17.03
N PRO A 211 15.57 -6.00 16.53
CA PRO A 211 16.85 -6.60 16.17
C PRO A 211 17.68 -5.78 15.16
N ASP A 212 17.04 -4.95 14.33
CA ASP A 212 17.67 -4.04 13.38
C ASP A 212 18.07 -2.67 13.98
N GLY A 213 17.92 -2.50 15.30
CA GLY A 213 18.23 -1.28 16.04
C GLY A 213 17.13 -0.21 16.03
N THR A 214 15.99 -0.44 15.36
CA THR A 214 14.87 0.51 15.37
C THR A 214 14.25 0.53 16.77
N LYS A 215 13.98 1.73 17.31
CA LYS A 215 13.36 1.93 18.62
C LYS A 215 11.87 2.18 18.51
N TYR A 216 11.11 1.59 19.43
CA TYR A 216 9.67 1.75 19.56
C TYR A 216 9.28 2.08 20.99
N ASP A 217 8.47 3.12 21.16
CA ASP A 217 7.87 3.56 22.44
C ASP A 217 6.43 3.06 22.61
N ARG A 218 5.89 2.34 21.62
CA ARG A 218 4.50 1.85 21.61
C ARG A 218 4.34 0.58 20.80
N LEU A 219 3.27 -0.18 21.05
CA LEU A 219 2.86 -1.33 20.24
C LEU A 219 1.64 -0.96 19.40
N GLU A 220 1.67 -1.28 18.12
CA GLU A 220 0.52 -1.20 17.22
C GLU A 220 -0.09 -2.59 17.06
N VAL A 221 -1.30 -2.78 17.59
CA VAL A 221 -1.97 -4.07 17.67
C VAL A 221 -3.23 -4.07 16.85
N HIS A 222 -3.33 -5.02 15.91
CA HIS A 222 -4.50 -5.27 15.11
C HIS A 222 -5.16 -6.59 15.55
N ILE A 223 -6.45 -6.55 15.92
CA ILE A 223 -7.23 -7.71 16.29
C ILE A 223 -8.29 -7.93 15.21
N TYR A 224 -8.25 -9.07 14.54
CA TYR A 224 -9.16 -9.39 13.44
C TYR A 224 -10.47 -10.03 13.94
N ASN A 225 -11.08 -9.44 14.99
CA ASN A 225 -12.31 -9.91 15.62
C ASN A 225 -13.61 -9.48 14.89
N TYR A 226 -13.50 -8.60 13.92
CA TYR A 226 -14.62 -8.10 13.11
C TYR A 226 -15.02 -9.06 11.98
N ASP A 227 -14.18 -10.02 11.62
CA ASP A 227 -14.40 -10.98 10.56
C ASP A 227 -14.14 -12.41 11.05
N LYS A 228 -15.24 -13.18 11.18
CA LYS A 228 -15.19 -14.57 11.67
C LYS A 228 -14.41 -15.53 10.78
N THR A 229 -14.07 -15.14 9.55
CA THR A 229 -13.27 -15.96 8.63
C THR A 229 -11.77 -15.86 8.89
N MET A 230 -11.34 -14.89 9.71
CA MET A 230 -9.92 -14.62 9.99
C MET A 230 -9.29 -15.55 11.04
N ALA A 231 -10.13 -16.30 11.78
CA ALA A 231 -9.66 -17.28 12.76
C ALA A 231 -10.67 -18.44 12.88
N PRO A 232 -10.26 -19.63 13.37
CA PRO A 232 -11.18 -20.68 13.75
C PRO A 232 -12.17 -20.22 14.85
N GLN A 233 -13.32 -20.88 14.94
CA GLN A 233 -14.33 -20.59 15.97
C GLN A 233 -13.72 -20.60 17.39
N GLY A 234 -14.06 -19.62 18.20
CA GLY A 234 -13.55 -19.46 19.57
C GLY A 234 -12.13 -18.88 19.65
N LYS A 235 -11.58 -18.39 18.54
CA LYS A 235 -10.20 -17.88 18.47
C LYS A 235 -10.14 -16.53 17.74
N SER A 236 -9.01 -15.83 17.89
CA SER A 236 -8.72 -14.60 17.19
C SER A 236 -7.32 -14.61 16.58
N THR A 237 -7.18 -13.88 15.47
CA THR A 237 -5.88 -13.52 14.91
C THR A 237 -5.50 -12.12 15.39
N VAL A 238 -4.29 -11.99 15.93
CA VAL A 238 -3.72 -10.72 16.37
C VAL A 238 -2.45 -10.47 15.58
N VAL A 239 -2.25 -9.26 15.11
CA VAL A 239 -1.01 -8.84 14.42
C VAL A 239 -0.45 -7.62 15.11
N VAL A 240 0.83 -7.68 15.45
CA VAL A 240 1.62 -6.54 15.92
C VAL A 240 2.51 -6.09 14.77
N SER A 241 2.51 -4.80 14.48
CA SER A 241 3.23 -4.23 13.34
C SER A 241 4.28 -3.22 13.78
N PHE A 242 5.45 -3.29 13.15
CA PHE A 242 6.57 -2.38 13.40
C PHE A 242 7.08 -1.85 12.07
N TYR A 243 7.23 -0.53 11.96
CA TYR A 243 7.79 0.13 10.79
C TYR A 243 9.30 0.32 10.97
N THR A 244 10.10 -0.04 10.00
CA THR A 244 11.55 0.15 10.05
C THR A 244 12.10 0.76 8.77
N LYS A 245 13.10 1.63 8.90
CA LYS A 245 13.92 2.11 7.79
C LYS A 245 15.03 1.11 7.42
N ASN A 246 15.27 0.11 8.27
CA ASN A 246 16.33 -0.88 8.13
C ASN A 246 15.87 -2.18 7.44
N GLY A 247 14.92 -2.08 6.50
CA GLY A 247 14.40 -3.24 5.76
C GLY A 247 15.49 -4.05 5.06
N ASP A 248 16.53 -3.39 4.56
CA ASP A 248 17.68 -4.03 3.93
C ASP A 248 18.45 -4.94 4.89
N TRP A 249 18.55 -4.58 6.17
CA TRP A 249 19.15 -5.44 7.19
C TRP A 249 18.41 -6.79 7.30
N TRP A 250 17.07 -6.76 7.32
CA TRP A 250 16.25 -7.97 7.38
C TRP A 250 16.38 -8.81 6.11
N LEU A 251 16.44 -8.18 4.94
CA LEU A 251 16.62 -8.85 3.65
C LEU A 251 18.01 -9.50 3.56
N ASP A 252 19.04 -8.77 3.95
CA ASP A 252 20.42 -9.26 3.96
C ASP A 252 20.60 -10.44 4.91
N LEU A 253 20.11 -10.32 6.16
CA LEU A 253 20.14 -11.39 7.13
C LEU A 253 19.44 -12.66 6.61
N ARG A 254 18.26 -12.50 6.00
CA ARG A 254 17.51 -13.62 5.39
C ARG A 254 18.25 -14.26 4.24
N LYS A 255 18.93 -13.49 3.41
CA LYS A 255 19.62 -13.93 2.20
C LYS A 255 20.94 -14.62 2.54
N ASN A 256 21.73 -14.00 3.40
CA ASN A 256 23.14 -14.36 3.63
C ASN A 256 23.35 -15.18 4.92
N ASN A 257 22.44 -15.09 5.91
CA ASN A 257 22.53 -15.87 7.16
C ASN A 257 21.16 -16.37 7.62
N ARG A 258 20.60 -17.31 6.90
CA ARG A 258 19.26 -17.86 7.17
C ARG A 258 19.10 -18.54 8.54
N PRO A 259 20.10 -19.22 9.13
CA PRO A 259 20.03 -19.74 10.50
C PRO A 259 19.84 -18.61 11.53
N GLU A 260 20.66 -17.57 11.47
CA GLU A 260 20.57 -16.42 12.37
C GLU A 260 19.24 -15.65 12.17
N TYR A 261 18.77 -15.48 10.92
CA TYR A 261 17.45 -14.90 10.65
C TYR A 261 16.32 -15.66 11.38
N ARG A 262 16.38 -17.01 11.41
CA ARG A 262 15.39 -17.83 12.11
C ARG A 262 15.49 -17.67 13.61
N LYS A 263 16.71 -17.61 14.16
CA LYS A 263 16.97 -17.39 15.58
C LYS A 263 16.43 -16.03 16.02
N VAL A 264 16.81 -14.96 15.35
CA VAL A 264 16.33 -13.59 15.61
C VAL A 264 14.81 -13.51 15.55
N LYS A 265 14.18 -14.14 14.54
CA LYS A 265 12.71 -14.19 14.50
C LYS A 265 12.10 -14.86 15.72
N LYS A 266 12.66 -15.96 16.17
CA LYS A 266 12.17 -16.70 17.34
C LYS A 266 12.31 -15.85 18.61
N GLU A 267 13.48 -15.33 18.86
CA GLU A 267 13.77 -14.48 20.02
C GLU A 267 12.89 -13.22 20.07
N PHE A 268 12.56 -12.67 18.91
CA PHE A 268 11.71 -11.48 18.81
C PHE A 268 10.22 -11.79 19.02
N THR A 269 9.80 -13.04 18.92
CA THR A 269 8.40 -13.48 19.12
C THR A 269 8.14 -14.06 20.51
N GLU A 270 9.17 -14.38 21.27
CA GLU A 270 9.12 -14.84 22.68
C GLU A 270 9.07 -13.67 23.66
#